data_c357674f754d97957090cac2489f2eff
#
_entry.id   c357674f754d97957090cac2489f2eff
#
_cell.length_a   1.000
_cell.length_b   1.000
_cell.length_c   1.000
_cell.angle_alpha   90.00
_cell.angle_beta   90.00
_cell.angle_gamma   90.00
#
_symmetry.space_group_name_H-M   'P 1'
#
loop_
_entity.id
_entity.type
_entity.pdbx_description
1 polymer ?
#
loop_
_entity_poly.entity_id
_entity_poly.type
_entity_poly.pdbx_seq_one_letter_code
_entity_poly.pdbx_strand_id
1 'polypeptide(L)'
;WPPTYDHLGHGRTAAEKEDLGYFGDRDGELSLVKDVRRLTLYGKRRYRGKRLFLLGHSMGSFMVRRTLTVYEDGPDGVILMGTGSQPEGMVFAGWCLASLVSTIRGSRSRSRLLHELSLGNYNRKFWPVQTDHDWLTRDMEKARSFETDPYCQFLFTAGAYRDFFRVILMDQRAERLGRMRTDMPLLLLSGDRDPVGENERGVRKVYKRFSDAGCRDITLGFYKDARHELFNETNREEVREDFLSWILGHLEEQNS
;
A
#
# COMPACT_ATOMS: atom_id res chain seq x y z
N TRP A 1 -10.88 13.52 -13.27
CA TRP A 1 -10.45 12.71 -12.12
C TRP A 1 -9.36 11.76 -12.58
N PRO A 2 -8.28 11.54 -11.80
CA PRO A 2 -7.29 10.52 -12.13
C PRO A 2 -7.97 9.14 -12.20
N PRO A 3 -7.56 8.25 -13.10
CA PRO A 3 -8.11 6.91 -13.15
C PRO A 3 -7.79 6.16 -11.85
N THR A 4 -8.82 5.68 -11.18
CA THR A 4 -8.75 4.81 -10.01
C THR A 4 -9.41 3.48 -10.32
N TYR A 5 -9.08 2.44 -9.56
CA TYR A 5 -9.72 1.14 -9.69
C TYR A 5 -9.77 0.45 -8.32
N ASP A 6 -10.72 -0.43 -8.17
CA ASP A 6 -10.76 -1.31 -7.01
C ASP A 6 -9.84 -2.51 -7.24
N HIS A 7 -8.98 -2.81 -6.29
CA HIS A 7 -8.20 -4.04 -6.31
C HIS A 7 -9.10 -5.28 -6.31
N LEU A 8 -8.61 -6.37 -6.87
CA LEU A 8 -9.31 -7.66 -6.81
C LEU A 8 -9.72 -7.98 -5.37
N GLY A 9 -10.97 -8.37 -5.18
CA GLY A 9 -11.55 -8.60 -3.85
C GLY A 9 -11.89 -7.33 -3.07
N HIS A 10 -11.95 -6.17 -3.72
CA HIS A 10 -12.34 -4.90 -3.11
C HIS A 10 -13.42 -4.22 -3.95
N GLY A 11 -14.29 -3.45 -3.29
CA GLY A 11 -15.28 -2.62 -3.96
C GLY A 11 -16.04 -3.38 -5.05
N ARG A 12 -16.07 -2.84 -6.25
CA ARG A 12 -16.81 -3.38 -7.40
C ARG A 12 -16.16 -4.57 -8.10
N THR A 13 -14.93 -4.94 -7.74
CA THR A 13 -14.29 -6.15 -8.26
C THR A 13 -14.72 -7.41 -7.51
N ALA A 14 -15.31 -7.27 -6.34
CA ALA A 14 -16.02 -8.34 -5.65
C ALA A 14 -17.39 -8.48 -6.29
N ALA A 15 -17.66 -9.62 -6.96
CA ALA A 15 -18.95 -9.87 -7.59
C ALA A 15 -20.06 -10.04 -6.54
N GLU A 16 -19.70 -10.65 -5.42
CA GLU A 16 -20.57 -10.87 -4.26
C GLU A 16 -19.85 -10.44 -2.97
N LYS A 17 -20.61 -10.29 -1.89
CA LYS A 17 -20.06 -9.88 -0.59
C LYS A 17 -19.01 -10.89 -0.06
N GLU A 18 -19.18 -12.14 -0.38
CA GLU A 18 -18.27 -13.25 -0.04
C GLU A 18 -16.91 -13.14 -0.74
N ASP A 19 -16.83 -12.43 -1.85
CA ASP A 19 -15.59 -12.20 -2.60
C ASP A 19 -14.75 -11.05 -2.03
N LEU A 20 -15.30 -10.24 -1.13
CA LEU A 20 -14.53 -9.19 -0.47
C LEU A 20 -13.34 -9.80 0.30
N GLY A 21 -12.14 -9.27 0.08
CA GLY A 21 -10.90 -9.75 0.68
C GLY A 21 -10.38 -11.09 0.12
N TYR A 22 -10.86 -11.51 -1.06
CA TYR A 22 -10.37 -12.69 -1.75
C TYR A 22 -9.60 -12.30 -3.03
N PHE A 23 -8.36 -12.76 -3.17
CA PHE A 23 -7.47 -12.40 -4.29
C PHE A 23 -7.33 -13.50 -5.35
N GLY A 24 -7.96 -14.64 -5.13
CA GLY A 24 -7.87 -15.82 -6.00
C GLY A 24 -7.38 -17.06 -5.25
N ASP A 25 -7.57 -18.22 -5.84
CA ASP A 25 -7.13 -19.50 -5.25
C ASP A 25 -5.61 -19.67 -5.31
N ARG A 26 -5.00 -19.18 -6.39
CA ARG A 26 -3.56 -19.26 -6.64
C ARG A 26 -3.08 -17.95 -7.24
N ASP A 27 -1.82 -17.59 -6.92
CA ASP A 27 -1.12 -16.43 -7.50
C ASP A 27 -1.90 -15.10 -7.44
N GLY A 28 -2.70 -14.89 -6.37
CA GLY A 28 -3.46 -13.65 -6.16
C GLY A 28 -2.54 -12.43 -6.14
N GLU A 29 -1.33 -12.54 -5.57
CA GLU A 29 -0.32 -11.49 -5.63
C GLU A 29 0.01 -11.06 -7.07
N LEU A 30 0.24 -12.03 -7.96
CA LEU A 30 0.57 -11.73 -9.35
C LEU A 30 -0.61 -11.14 -10.11
N SER A 31 -1.83 -11.53 -9.76
CA SER A 31 -3.05 -10.93 -10.33
C SER A 31 -3.16 -9.46 -9.96
N LEU A 32 -2.99 -9.12 -8.69
CA LEU A 32 -2.98 -7.73 -8.20
C LEU A 32 -1.88 -6.88 -8.88
N VAL A 33 -0.67 -7.42 -8.97
CA VAL A 33 0.47 -6.76 -9.61
C VAL A 33 0.24 -6.55 -11.11
N LYS A 34 -0.37 -7.53 -11.80
CA LYS A 34 -0.77 -7.40 -13.21
C LYS A 34 -1.83 -6.31 -13.40
N ASP A 35 -2.75 -6.15 -12.46
CA ASP A 35 -3.80 -5.13 -12.55
C ASP A 35 -3.22 -3.72 -12.34
N VAL A 36 -2.27 -3.53 -11.42
CA VAL A 36 -1.51 -2.28 -11.30
C VAL A 36 -0.81 -1.93 -12.63
N ARG A 37 -0.12 -2.91 -13.24
CA ARG A 37 0.50 -2.71 -14.56
C ARG A 37 -0.51 -2.37 -15.64
N ARG A 38 -1.64 -3.08 -15.70
CA ARG A 38 -2.71 -2.81 -16.69
C ARG A 38 -3.23 -1.39 -16.57
N LEU A 39 -3.47 -0.92 -15.33
CA LEU A 39 -3.88 0.47 -15.08
C LEU A 39 -2.82 1.45 -15.55
N THR A 40 -1.55 1.21 -15.22
CA THR A 40 -0.43 2.05 -15.67
C THR A 40 -0.36 2.14 -17.19
N LEU A 41 -0.43 1.01 -17.89
CA LEU A 41 -0.42 0.98 -19.36
C LEU A 41 -1.67 1.61 -19.98
N TYR A 42 -2.83 1.44 -19.33
CA TYR A 42 -4.05 2.14 -19.75
C TYR A 42 -3.88 3.66 -19.65
N GLY A 43 -3.37 4.15 -18.52
CA GLY A 43 -3.09 5.57 -18.31
C GLY A 43 -2.14 6.12 -19.37
N LYS A 44 -1.02 5.44 -19.62
CA LYS A 44 -0.04 5.84 -20.65
C LYS A 44 -0.65 5.87 -22.07
N ARG A 45 -1.52 4.92 -22.42
CA ARG A 45 -2.22 4.92 -23.71
C ARG A 45 -3.27 6.02 -23.82
N ARG A 46 -4.02 6.24 -22.73
CA ARG A 46 -5.14 7.21 -22.70
C ARG A 46 -4.65 8.65 -22.70
N TYR A 47 -3.50 8.92 -22.07
CA TYR A 47 -2.91 10.25 -21.89
C TYR A 47 -1.53 10.31 -22.54
N ARG A 48 -1.45 9.97 -23.83
CA ARG A 48 -0.18 9.98 -24.60
C ARG A 48 0.51 11.33 -24.53
N GLY A 49 1.82 11.31 -24.30
CA GLY A 49 2.64 12.53 -24.20
C GLY A 49 2.49 13.28 -22.87
N LYS A 50 1.76 12.70 -21.89
CA LYS A 50 1.68 13.24 -20.54
C LYS A 50 2.45 12.32 -19.59
N ARG A 51 3.09 12.92 -18.57
CA ARG A 51 3.69 12.14 -17.46
C ARG A 51 2.61 11.47 -16.64
N LEU A 52 2.86 10.24 -16.26
CA LEU A 52 1.97 9.43 -15.45
C LEU A 52 2.61 9.18 -14.08
N PHE A 53 2.02 9.71 -13.03
CA PHE A 53 2.38 9.42 -11.66
C PHE A 53 1.44 8.36 -11.09
N LEU A 54 2.00 7.35 -10.42
CA LEU A 54 1.25 6.26 -9.81
C LEU A 54 1.28 6.40 -8.28
N LEU A 55 0.10 6.60 -7.68
CA LEU A 55 -0.06 6.61 -6.22
C LEU A 55 -0.50 5.23 -5.72
N GLY A 56 0.21 4.71 -4.73
CA GLY A 56 -0.22 3.56 -3.93
C GLY A 56 -0.35 3.95 -2.46
N HIS A 57 -1.52 3.66 -1.86
CA HIS A 57 -1.75 3.85 -0.45
C HIS A 57 -1.89 2.50 0.27
N SER A 58 -1.32 2.38 1.46
CA SER A 58 -1.42 1.17 2.30
C SER A 58 -1.06 -0.10 1.53
N MET A 59 -1.93 -1.11 1.47
CA MET A 59 -1.74 -2.31 0.65
C MET A 59 -1.35 -1.96 -0.80
N GLY A 60 -1.97 -0.93 -1.40
CA GLY A 60 -1.64 -0.46 -2.74
C GLY A 60 -0.19 -0.01 -2.87
N SER A 61 0.43 0.54 -1.82
CA SER A 61 1.84 0.93 -1.84
C SER A 61 2.78 -0.27 -1.97
N PHE A 62 2.46 -1.39 -1.33
CA PHE A 62 3.21 -2.64 -1.49
C PHE A 62 2.99 -3.24 -2.89
N MET A 63 1.76 -3.20 -3.42
CA MET A 63 1.47 -3.67 -4.79
C MET A 63 2.21 -2.86 -5.84
N VAL A 64 2.29 -1.53 -5.68
CA VAL A 64 3.10 -0.66 -6.55
C VAL A 64 4.57 -1.04 -6.48
N ARG A 65 5.16 -1.13 -5.28
CA ARG A 65 6.57 -1.54 -5.10
C ARG A 65 6.83 -2.89 -5.76
N ARG A 66 5.95 -3.86 -5.57
CA ARG A 66 6.07 -5.18 -6.21
C ARG A 66 5.99 -5.08 -7.72
N THR A 67 5.12 -4.23 -8.27
CA THR A 67 5.01 -4.01 -9.72
C THR A 67 6.30 -3.48 -10.30
N LEU A 68 6.95 -2.50 -9.65
CA LEU A 68 8.22 -1.94 -10.07
C LEU A 68 9.35 -2.98 -10.15
N THR A 69 9.31 -4.01 -9.31
CA THR A 69 10.32 -5.08 -9.32
C THR A 69 10.04 -6.21 -10.31
N VAL A 70 8.85 -6.23 -10.91
CA VAL A 70 8.42 -7.27 -11.87
C VAL A 70 8.42 -6.76 -13.30
N TYR A 71 8.10 -5.47 -13.50
CA TYR A 71 7.93 -4.86 -14.80
C TYR A 71 8.78 -3.61 -14.96
N GLU A 72 9.45 -3.49 -16.10
CA GLU A 72 10.27 -2.32 -16.44
C GLU A 72 9.44 -1.18 -17.05
N ASP A 73 8.30 -1.48 -17.67
CA ASP A 73 7.38 -0.53 -18.29
C ASP A 73 6.46 0.14 -17.26
N GLY A 74 7.07 0.86 -16.33
CA GLY A 74 6.42 1.51 -15.20
C GLY A 74 5.90 2.93 -15.46
N PRO A 75 5.40 3.61 -14.42
CA PRO A 75 5.01 5.02 -14.44
C PRO A 75 6.23 5.93 -14.60
N ASP A 76 5.99 7.22 -14.76
CA ASP A 76 7.04 8.24 -14.87
C ASP A 76 7.42 8.85 -13.51
N GLY A 77 6.69 8.52 -12.46
CA GLY A 77 6.97 8.81 -11.06
C GLY A 77 6.02 8.02 -10.16
N VAL A 78 6.42 7.82 -8.90
CA VAL A 78 5.69 6.99 -7.94
C VAL A 78 5.52 7.70 -6.61
N ILE A 79 4.32 7.60 -6.05
CA ILE A 79 4.00 8.09 -4.72
C ILE A 79 3.57 6.91 -3.85
N LEU A 80 4.27 6.69 -2.75
CA LEU A 80 3.99 5.64 -1.77
C LEU A 80 3.53 6.29 -0.47
N MET A 81 2.25 6.12 -0.15
CA MET A 81 1.64 6.69 1.05
C MET A 81 1.27 5.57 2.03
N GLY A 82 1.58 5.72 3.31
CA GLY A 82 1.28 4.72 4.33
C GLY A 82 1.97 3.37 4.07
N THR A 83 3.19 3.40 3.50
CA THR A 83 4.00 2.19 3.25
C THR A 83 4.82 1.83 4.49
N GLY A 84 5.45 0.65 4.46
CA GLY A 84 6.29 0.20 5.57
C GLY A 84 7.25 -0.93 5.21
N SER A 85 8.00 -1.34 6.22
CA SER A 85 8.92 -2.48 6.14
C SER A 85 8.90 -3.21 7.47
N GLN A 86 8.37 -4.40 7.47
CA GLN A 86 8.24 -5.24 8.64
C GLN A 86 9.44 -6.18 8.80
N PRO A 87 9.77 -6.65 10.03
CA PRO A 87 10.81 -7.64 10.23
C PRO A 87 10.58 -8.90 9.39
N GLU A 88 11.55 -9.31 8.58
CA GLU A 88 11.39 -10.40 7.60
C GLU A 88 10.96 -11.72 8.25
N GLY A 89 11.56 -12.08 9.39
CA GLY A 89 11.20 -13.30 10.11
C GLY A 89 9.74 -13.32 10.58
N MET A 90 9.21 -12.15 11.00
CA MET A 90 7.81 -12.02 11.40
C MET A 90 6.87 -12.19 10.19
N VAL A 91 7.19 -11.53 9.08
CA VAL A 91 6.40 -11.64 7.84
C VAL A 91 6.45 -13.07 7.29
N PHE A 92 7.62 -13.73 7.35
CA PHE A 92 7.77 -15.13 6.94
C PHE A 92 6.94 -16.08 7.81
N ALA A 93 6.94 -15.90 9.13
CA ALA A 93 6.10 -16.68 10.03
C ALA A 93 4.60 -16.46 9.74
N GLY A 94 4.18 -15.22 9.48
CA GLY A 94 2.83 -14.89 9.03
C GLY A 94 2.46 -15.57 7.71
N TRP A 95 3.38 -15.57 6.75
CA TRP A 95 3.21 -16.27 5.47
C TRP A 95 3.05 -17.78 5.64
N CYS A 96 3.87 -18.42 6.49
CA CYS A 96 3.77 -19.85 6.81
C CYS A 96 2.42 -20.17 7.45
N LEU A 97 1.99 -19.39 8.44
CA LEU A 97 0.71 -19.59 9.11
C LEU A 97 -0.47 -19.41 8.15
N ALA A 98 -0.47 -18.35 7.34
CA ALA A 98 -1.52 -18.10 6.35
C ALA A 98 -1.55 -19.20 5.28
N SER A 99 -0.39 -19.71 4.87
CA SER A 99 -0.28 -20.84 3.94
C SER A 99 -0.87 -22.13 4.54
N LEU A 100 -0.56 -22.42 5.80
CA LEU A 100 -1.09 -23.58 6.51
C LEU A 100 -2.62 -23.51 6.64
N VAL A 101 -3.14 -22.36 7.10
CA VAL A 101 -4.60 -22.14 7.22
C VAL A 101 -5.27 -22.25 5.85
N SER A 102 -4.69 -21.66 4.81
CA SER A 102 -5.21 -21.73 3.44
C SER A 102 -5.23 -23.16 2.89
N THR A 103 -4.22 -23.97 3.23
CA THR A 103 -4.15 -25.38 2.79
C THR A 103 -5.17 -26.25 3.50
N ILE A 104 -5.32 -26.10 4.82
CA ILE A 104 -6.20 -26.94 5.64
C ILE A 104 -7.67 -26.54 5.51
N ARG A 105 -7.97 -25.23 5.51
CA ARG A 105 -9.33 -24.69 5.55
C ARG A 105 -9.82 -24.15 4.21
N GLY A 106 -8.96 -24.13 3.19
CA GLY A 106 -9.21 -23.54 1.88
C GLY A 106 -8.83 -22.05 1.82
N SER A 107 -8.49 -21.59 0.61
CA SER A 107 -8.03 -20.21 0.34
C SER A 107 -9.07 -19.14 0.67
N ARG A 108 -10.36 -19.46 0.58
CA ARG A 108 -11.50 -18.58 0.92
C ARG A 108 -11.83 -18.50 2.41
N SER A 109 -11.20 -19.34 3.24
CA SER A 109 -11.46 -19.32 4.69
C SER A 109 -11.03 -18.00 5.31
N ARG A 110 -11.80 -17.50 6.26
CA ARG A 110 -11.49 -16.27 7.02
C ARG A 110 -10.97 -16.65 8.40
N SER A 111 -9.90 -16.01 8.82
CA SER A 111 -9.24 -16.30 10.10
C SER A 111 -9.06 -15.03 10.93
N ARG A 112 -9.79 -14.95 12.04
CA ARG A 112 -9.59 -13.86 13.01
C ARG A 112 -8.17 -13.86 13.56
N LEU A 113 -7.58 -15.03 13.78
CA LEU A 113 -6.19 -15.12 14.24
C LEU A 113 -5.22 -14.44 13.29
N LEU A 114 -5.35 -14.66 11.96
CA LEU A 114 -4.52 -13.98 10.97
C LEU A 114 -4.75 -12.47 10.99
N HIS A 115 -5.99 -12.03 11.14
CA HIS A 115 -6.34 -10.62 11.24
C HIS A 115 -5.70 -9.97 12.48
N GLU A 116 -5.88 -10.55 13.66
CA GLU A 116 -5.34 -10.04 14.92
C GLU A 116 -3.81 -9.96 14.92
N LEU A 117 -3.15 -10.96 14.35
CA LEU A 117 -1.68 -10.95 14.22
C LEU A 117 -1.17 -9.93 13.21
N SER A 118 -1.98 -9.56 12.21
CA SER A 118 -1.59 -8.63 11.14
C SER A 118 -1.93 -7.19 11.47
N LEU A 119 -3.18 -6.90 11.79
CA LEU A 119 -3.73 -5.55 11.94
C LEU A 119 -4.27 -5.26 13.35
N GLY A 120 -4.68 -6.30 14.08
CA GLY A 120 -5.41 -6.15 15.36
C GLY A 120 -4.63 -5.41 16.46
N ASN A 121 -3.31 -5.35 16.36
CA ASN A 121 -2.48 -4.64 17.34
C ASN A 121 -2.29 -3.14 17.04
N TYR A 122 -2.67 -2.66 15.85
CA TYR A 122 -2.38 -1.28 15.45
C TYR A 122 -3.12 -0.26 16.33
N ASN A 123 -4.38 -0.56 16.67
CA ASN A 123 -5.21 0.34 17.45
C ASN A 123 -4.76 0.49 18.92
N ARG A 124 -4.09 -0.53 19.48
CA ARG A 124 -3.63 -0.53 20.90
C ARG A 124 -2.70 0.64 21.25
N LYS A 125 -1.99 1.19 20.25
CA LYS A 125 -1.08 2.32 20.44
C LYS A 125 -1.81 3.65 20.71
N PHE A 126 -3.10 3.71 20.45
CA PHE A 126 -3.93 4.92 20.52
C PHE A 126 -4.88 4.92 21.74
N TRP A 127 -4.59 4.08 22.74
CA TRP A 127 -5.41 4.03 23.96
C TRP A 127 -5.44 5.40 24.71
N PRO A 128 -6.62 5.88 25.18
CA PRO A 128 -7.94 5.26 25.06
C PRO A 128 -8.53 5.43 23.65
N VAL A 129 -9.01 4.32 23.07
CA VAL A 129 -9.59 4.31 21.73
C VAL A 129 -11.08 4.69 21.74
N GLN A 130 -11.55 5.32 20.67
CA GLN A 130 -12.94 5.70 20.47
C GLN A 130 -13.64 4.80 19.44
N THR A 131 -12.86 4.18 18.54
CA THR A 131 -13.31 3.28 17.48
C THR A 131 -12.34 2.10 17.35
N ASP A 132 -12.70 1.07 16.61
CA ASP A 132 -11.80 -0.04 16.28
C ASP A 132 -10.72 0.36 15.24
N HIS A 133 -10.81 1.59 14.71
CA HIS A 133 -9.98 2.07 13.59
C HIS A 133 -9.31 3.42 13.86
N ASP A 134 -9.08 3.79 15.13
CA ASP A 134 -8.38 5.03 15.48
C ASP A 134 -6.98 5.12 14.86
N TRP A 135 -6.35 3.99 14.60
CA TRP A 135 -5.04 3.95 13.95
C TRP A 135 -5.03 4.51 12.51
N LEU A 136 -6.20 4.65 11.88
CA LEU A 136 -6.31 5.18 10.51
C LEU A 136 -6.13 6.70 10.46
N THR A 137 -6.79 7.44 11.35
CA THR A 137 -6.81 8.91 11.32
C THR A 137 -7.20 9.49 12.67
N ARG A 138 -6.83 10.74 12.90
CA ARG A 138 -7.30 11.56 14.05
C ARG A 138 -8.68 12.17 13.81
N ASP A 139 -9.14 12.22 12.56
CA ASP A 139 -10.48 12.69 12.21
C ASP A 139 -11.49 11.59 12.54
N MET A 140 -12.17 11.76 13.68
CA MET A 140 -13.10 10.74 14.23
C MET A 140 -14.35 10.54 13.36
N GLU A 141 -14.72 11.53 12.57
CA GLU A 141 -15.81 11.38 11.60
C GLU A 141 -15.39 10.40 10.50
N LYS A 142 -14.17 10.52 10.00
CA LYS A 142 -13.59 9.61 9.00
C LYS A 142 -13.39 8.20 9.56
N ALA A 143 -12.89 8.07 10.79
CA ALA A 143 -12.75 6.77 11.44
C ALA A 143 -14.10 6.05 11.58
N ARG A 144 -15.14 6.75 12.03
CA ARG A 144 -16.50 6.19 12.13
C ARG A 144 -17.12 5.89 10.76
N SER A 145 -16.88 6.73 9.75
CA SER A 145 -17.33 6.47 8.38
C SER A 145 -16.76 5.15 7.85
N PHE A 146 -15.49 4.85 8.15
CA PHE A 146 -14.87 3.57 7.80
C PHE A 146 -15.58 2.38 8.47
N GLU A 147 -15.99 2.50 9.73
CA GLU A 147 -16.71 1.44 10.46
C GLU A 147 -18.11 1.16 9.92
N THR A 148 -18.75 2.14 9.31
CA THR A 148 -20.10 2.01 8.76
C THR A 148 -20.14 1.64 7.29
N ASP A 149 -19.00 1.71 6.59
CA ASP A 149 -18.92 1.36 5.17
C ASP A 149 -18.84 -0.18 5.00
N PRO A 150 -19.85 -0.81 4.35
CA PRO A 150 -19.87 -2.26 4.16
C PRO A 150 -18.71 -2.78 3.29
N TYR A 151 -18.09 -1.91 2.48
CA TYR A 151 -16.90 -2.25 1.68
C TYR A 151 -15.58 -2.16 2.46
N CYS A 152 -15.62 -1.68 3.70
CA CYS A 152 -14.48 -1.62 4.61
C CYS A 152 -14.55 -2.68 5.72
N GLN A 153 -15.74 -3.27 5.96
CA GLN A 153 -16.00 -4.20 7.05
C GLN A 153 -15.88 -5.67 6.62
N PHE A 154 -14.71 -6.07 6.18
CA PHE A 154 -14.45 -7.47 5.84
C PHE A 154 -13.06 -7.93 6.32
N LEU A 155 -12.92 -9.21 6.56
CA LEU A 155 -11.64 -9.84 6.84
C LEU A 155 -11.06 -10.38 5.53
N PHE A 156 -9.76 -10.23 5.34
CA PHE A 156 -9.07 -10.93 4.27
C PHE A 156 -9.19 -12.44 4.44
N THR A 157 -9.28 -13.15 3.33
CA THR A 157 -9.23 -14.61 3.34
C THR A 157 -7.80 -15.10 3.66
N ALA A 158 -7.66 -16.35 4.08
CA ALA A 158 -6.35 -16.94 4.35
C ALA A 158 -5.43 -16.91 3.13
N GLY A 159 -5.99 -17.13 1.93
CA GLY A 159 -5.27 -16.98 0.67
C GLY A 159 -4.77 -15.55 0.44
N ALA A 160 -5.61 -14.55 0.73
CA ALA A 160 -5.24 -13.15 0.59
C ALA A 160 -4.12 -12.73 1.57
N TYR A 161 -4.18 -13.17 2.84
CA TYR A 161 -3.08 -12.96 3.79
C TYR A 161 -1.78 -13.61 3.32
N ARG A 162 -1.83 -14.87 2.86
CA ARG A 162 -0.67 -15.56 2.30
C ARG A 162 -0.05 -14.75 1.16
N ASP A 163 -0.87 -14.30 0.23
CA ASP A 163 -0.41 -13.58 -0.96
C ASP A 163 0.12 -12.19 -0.60
N PHE A 164 -0.50 -11.50 0.35
CA PHE A 164 -0.03 -10.20 0.82
C PHE A 164 1.30 -10.30 1.60
N PHE A 165 1.44 -11.25 2.51
CA PHE A 165 2.74 -11.49 3.17
C PHE A 165 3.84 -11.82 2.16
N ARG A 166 3.52 -12.57 1.08
CA ARG A 166 4.46 -12.85 0.02
C ARG A 166 4.90 -11.57 -0.72
N VAL A 167 3.97 -10.64 -1.00
CA VAL A 167 4.33 -9.32 -1.55
C VAL A 167 5.32 -8.61 -0.65
N ILE A 168 5.02 -8.49 0.65
CA ILE A 168 5.90 -7.80 1.61
C ILE A 168 7.30 -8.44 1.64
N LEU A 169 7.39 -9.78 1.65
CA LEU A 169 8.68 -10.49 1.59
C LEU A 169 9.47 -10.19 0.31
N MET A 170 8.77 -10.17 -0.84
CA MET A 170 9.42 -9.90 -2.13
C MET A 170 9.87 -8.44 -2.27
N ASP A 171 9.10 -7.49 -1.74
CA ASP A 171 9.42 -6.06 -1.75
C ASP A 171 10.66 -5.70 -0.93
N GLN A 172 11.05 -6.56 -0.02
CA GLN A 172 12.18 -6.33 0.88
C GLN A 172 13.50 -6.94 0.37
N ARG A 173 13.48 -7.72 -0.71
CA ARG A 173 14.66 -8.40 -1.26
C ARG A 173 15.48 -7.48 -2.15
N ALA A 174 16.73 -7.26 -1.79
CA ALA A 174 17.65 -6.39 -2.52
C ALA A 174 17.82 -6.78 -3.99
N GLU A 175 17.87 -8.10 -4.30
CA GLU A 175 18.03 -8.61 -5.67
C GLU A 175 16.82 -8.24 -6.57
N ARG A 176 15.65 -8.04 -5.98
CA ARG A 176 14.46 -7.63 -6.71
C ARG A 176 14.47 -6.13 -6.98
N LEU A 177 14.83 -5.35 -5.98
CA LEU A 177 14.95 -3.90 -6.12
C LEU A 177 16.01 -3.49 -7.14
N GLY A 178 17.11 -4.23 -7.24
CA GLY A 178 18.16 -4.00 -8.25
C GLY A 178 17.71 -4.20 -9.72
N ARG A 179 16.47 -4.68 -9.95
CA ARG A 179 15.91 -4.85 -11.30
C ARG A 179 14.94 -3.74 -11.71
N MET A 180 14.57 -2.86 -10.78
CA MET A 180 13.64 -1.77 -11.08
C MET A 180 14.35 -0.61 -11.78
N ARG A 181 13.60 0.19 -12.50
CA ARG A 181 14.06 1.49 -12.98
C ARG A 181 14.38 2.40 -11.80
N THR A 182 15.53 3.07 -11.86
CA THR A 182 16.01 3.95 -10.77
C THR A 182 16.01 5.43 -11.16
N ASP A 183 15.61 5.74 -12.39
CA ASP A 183 15.59 7.07 -13.00
C ASP A 183 14.27 7.84 -12.81
N MET A 184 13.30 7.24 -12.12
CA MET A 184 12.01 7.89 -11.86
C MET A 184 11.97 8.51 -10.46
N PRO A 185 11.31 9.68 -10.29
CA PRO A 185 11.10 10.29 -8.99
C PRO A 185 10.18 9.45 -8.09
N LEU A 186 10.54 9.38 -6.82
CA LEU A 186 9.82 8.66 -5.78
C LEU A 186 9.44 9.62 -4.64
N LEU A 187 8.18 9.62 -4.25
CA LEU A 187 7.68 10.32 -3.07
C LEU A 187 7.17 9.33 -2.04
N LEU A 188 7.72 9.36 -0.83
CA LEU A 188 7.27 8.57 0.30
C LEU A 188 6.62 9.50 1.34
N LEU A 189 5.34 9.29 1.64
CA LEU A 189 4.59 10.07 2.62
C LEU A 189 4.03 9.17 3.72
N SER A 190 4.17 9.58 4.98
CA SER A 190 3.65 8.83 6.11
C SER A 190 3.35 9.74 7.30
N GLY A 191 2.38 9.36 8.12
CA GLY A 191 2.26 9.92 9.45
C GLY A 191 3.39 9.43 10.36
N ASP A 192 3.89 10.28 11.26
CA ASP A 192 4.90 9.87 12.24
C ASP A 192 4.33 8.90 13.31
N ARG A 193 2.99 8.79 13.37
CA ARG A 193 2.25 7.86 14.23
C ARG A 193 1.67 6.67 13.47
N ASP A 194 1.95 6.52 12.18
CA ASP A 194 1.45 5.39 11.39
C ASP A 194 2.06 4.06 11.85
N PRO A 195 1.24 3.11 12.38
CA PRO A 195 1.75 1.82 12.84
C PRO A 195 2.22 0.91 11.69
N VAL A 196 1.72 1.08 10.46
CA VAL A 196 2.16 0.35 9.26
C VAL A 196 3.60 0.71 8.93
N GLY A 197 3.93 1.99 9.05
CA GLY A 197 5.27 2.53 8.88
C GLY A 197 6.19 2.32 10.09
N GLU A 198 5.78 1.58 11.13
CA GLU A 198 6.51 1.44 12.41
C GLU A 198 6.87 2.81 13.03
N ASN A 199 5.97 3.79 12.95
CA ASN A 199 6.22 5.17 13.38
C ASN A 199 7.52 5.69 12.73
N GLU A 200 7.52 5.89 11.42
CA GLU A 200 8.63 6.29 10.53
C GLU A 200 9.70 5.20 10.26
N ARG A 201 10.05 4.35 11.22
CA ARG A 201 11.20 3.43 11.08
C ARG A 201 11.10 2.51 9.87
N GLY A 202 9.91 1.98 9.60
CA GLY A 202 9.65 1.13 8.44
C GLY A 202 9.76 1.88 7.12
N VAL A 203 9.26 3.13 7.09
CA VAL A 203 9.32 4.00 5.90
C VAL A 203 10.77 4.40 5.60
N ARG A 204 11.57 4.75 6.63
CA ARG A 204 13.01 5.04 6.48
C ARG A 204 13.79 3.83 5.96
N LYS A 205 13.43 2.60 6.35
CA LYS A 205 13.99 1.37 5.76
C LYS A 205 13.63 1.23 4.28
N VAL A 206 12.40 1.56 3.90
CA VAL A 206 11.98 1.56 2.48
C VAL A 206 12.78 2.59 1.69
N TYR A 207 12.88 3.83 2.19
CA TYR A 207 13.71 4.89 1.60
C TYR A 207 15.14 4.40 1.37
N LYS A 208 15.78 3.87 2.43
CA LYS A 208 17.16 3.36 2.33
C LYS A 208 17.31 2.28 1.27
N ARG A 209 16.36 1.34 1.18
CA ARG A 209 16.41 0.28 0.16
C ARG A 209 16.32 0.81 -1.26
N PHE A 210 15.48 1.81 -1.52
CA PHE A 210 15.43 2.45 -2.83
C PHE A 210 16.70 3.22 -3.15
N SER A 211 17.26 3.93 -2.17
CA SER A 211 18.54 4.62 -2.29
C SER A 211 19.70 3.63 -2.57
N ASP A 212 19.75 2.51 -1.82
CA ASP A 212 20.75 1.45 -2.01
C ASP A 212 20.61 0.77 -3.39
N ALA A 213 19.39 0.71 -3.95
CA ALA A 213 19.11 0.19 -5.30
C ALA A 213 19.50 1.17 -6.42
N GLY A 214 19.91 2.39 -6.08
CA GLY A 214 20.38 3.40 -7.04
C GLY A 214 19.37 4.49 -7.40
N CYS A 215 18.19 4.52 -6.77
CA CYS A 215 17.27 5.64 -6.93
C CYS A 215 17.89 6.91 -6.30
N ARG A 216 17.92 8.00 -7.05
CA ARG A 216 18.55 9.26 -6.61
C ARG A 216 17.53 10.34 -6.27
N ASP A 217 16.42 10.35 -6.97
CA ASP A 217 15.33 11.30 -6.77
C ASP A 217 14.28 10.66 -5.85
N ILE A 218 14.49 10.78 -4.54
CA ILE A 218 13.60 10.24 -3.52
C ILE A 218 13.30 11.33 -2.49
N THR A 219 12.05 11.76 -2.46
CA THR A 219 11.53 12.67 -1.43
C THR A 219 10.85 11.87 -0.32
N LEU A 220 11.10 12.25 0.93
CA LEU A 220 10.53 11.61 2.11
C LEU A 220 9.86 12.68 2.99
N GLY A 221 8.54 12.58 3.19
CA GLY A 221 7.75 13.47 4.02
C GLY A 221 7.09 12.74 5.19
N PHE A 222 7.18 13.34 6.40
CA PHE A 222 6.47 12.88 7.60
C PHE A 222 5.61 14.00 8.15
N TYR A 223 4.38 13.64 8.52
CA TYR A 223 3.40 14.58 9.07
C TYR A 223 3.22 14.35 10.55
N LYS A 224 3.41 15.43 11.32
CA LYS A 224 3.39 15.39 12.79
C LYS A 224 2.03 14.93 13.32
N ASP A 225 2.09 13.98 14.24
CA ASP A 225 0.95 13.34 14.91
C ASP A 225 -0.02 12.63 13.96
N ALA A 226 0.19 12.68 12.63
CA ALA A 226 -0.66 12.02 11.65
C ALA A 226 -0.52 10.50 11.73
N ARG A 227 -1.63 9.82 11.44
CA ARG A 227 -1.76 8.36 11.43
C ARG A 227 -1.67 7.84 9.99
N HIS A 228 -2.37 6.79 9.67
CA HIS A 228 -2.21 6.03 8.43
C HIS A 228 -2.81 6.69 7.18
N GLU A 229 -4.01 7.23 7.29
CA GLU A 229 -4.77 7.79 6.15
C GLU A 229 -4.55 9.30 5.99
N LEU A 230 -3.42 9.71 5.44
CA LEU A 230 -3.02 11.11 5.35
C LEU A 230 -4.05 12.03 4.68
N PHE A 231 -4.74 11.56 3.62
CA PHE A 231 -5.79 12.34 2.95
C PHE A 231 -7.10 12.45 3.73
N ASN A 232 -7.24 11.68 4.80
CA ASN A 232 -8.35 11.74 5.74
C ASN A 232 -7.94 12.31 7.10
N GLU A 233 -6.70 12.78 7.24
CA GLU A 233 -6.19 13.36 8.47
C GLU A 233 -6.71 14.78 8.74
N THR A 234 -6.56 15.24 9.98
CA THR A 234 -6.96 16.61 10.39
C THR A 234 -6.13 17.67 9.68
N ASN A 235 -4.89 17.38 9.33
CA ASN A 235 -3.98 18.24 8.54
C ASN A 235 -3.89 17.84 7.06
N ARG A 236 -4.93 17.26 6.49
CA ARG A 236 -4.98 16.79 5.09
C ARG A 236 -4.69 17.86 4.05
N GLU A 237 -4.96 19.12 4.34
CA GLU A 237 -4.68 20.20 3.38
C GLU A 237 -3.17 20.40 3.20
N GLU A 238 -2.38 20.39 4.28
CA GLU A 238 -0.91 20.38 4.23
C GLU A 238 -0.40 19.20 3.37
N VAL A 239 -0.94 18.01 3.60
CA VAL A 239 -0.58 16.81 2.82
C VAL A 239 -0.87 16.99 1.33
N ARG A 240 -2.02 17.59 0.99
CA ARG A 240 -2.45 17.83 -0.40
C ARG A 240 -1.58 18.87 -1.09
N GLU A 241 -1.22 19.93 -0.37
CA GLU A 241 -0.34 20.98 -0.89
C GLU A 241 1.06 20.43 -1.20
N ASP A 242 1.66 19.69 -0.29
CA ASP A 242 2.97 19.05 -0.50
C ASP A 242 2.93 18.04 -1.65
N PHE A 243 1.89 17.21 -1.68
CA PHE A 243 1.67 16.23 -2.74
C PHE A 243 1.57 16.89 -4.12
N LEU A 244 0.77 17.96 -4.24
CA LEU A 244 0.59 18.68 -5.49
C LEU A 244 1.86 19.44 -5.89
N SER A 245 2.53 20.10 -4.95
CA SER A 245 3.78 20.83 -5.18
C SER A 245 4.86 19.90 -5.70
N TRP A 246 4.98 18.69 -5.13
CA TRP A 246 5.93 17.69 -5.62
C TRP A 246 5.64 17.25 -7.05
N ILE A 247 4.38 16.97 -7.38
CA ILE A 247 3.98 16.60 -8.75
C ILE A 247 4.29 17.73 -9.73
N LEU A 248 3.90 18.98 -9.39
CA LEU A 248 4.08 20.13 -10.26
C LEU A 248 5.57 20.41 -10.52
N GLY A 249 6.42 20.35 -9.48
CA GLY A 249 7.87 20.49 -9.63
C GLY A 249 8.45 19.51 -10.66
N HIS A 250 8.03 18.24 -10.59
CA HIS A 250 8.49 17.23 -11.54
C HIS A 250 7.84 17.30 -12.94
N LEU A 251 6.81 18.14 -13.13
CA LEU A 251 6.29 18.43 -14.47
C LEU A 251 7.06 19.59 -15.16
N GLU A 252 7.59 20.53 -14.41
CA GLU A 252 8.27 21.72 -14.92
C GLU A 252 9.71 21.45 -15.36
N GLU A 253 10.44 20.56 -14.67
CA GLU A 253 11.84 20.22 -14.95
C GLU A 253 12.11 19.69 -16.37
N GLN A 254 11.10 19.23 -17.10
CA GLN A 254 11.26 18.78 -18.48
C GLN A 254 11.02 19.86 -19.54
N ASN A 255 10.56 21.05 -19.16
CA ASN A 255 10.33 22.15 -20.08
C ASN A 255 11.49 23.16 -20.12
N SER A 256 12.52 22.93 -19.30
CA SER A 256 13.78 23.68 -19.23
C SER A 256 14.93 22.89 -19.83
#